data_20b357e703443230271e91fded443a16
#
_entry.id   20b357e703443230271e91fded443a16
#
_cell.length_a   1.000
_cell.length_b   1.000
_cell.length_c   1.000
_cell.angle_alpha   90.00
_cell.angle_beta   90.00
_cell.angle_gamma   90.00
#
_symmetry.space_group_name_H-M   'P 1'
#
loop_
_entity.id
_entity.type
_entity.pdbx_description
1 polymer ?
#
loop_
_entity_poly.entity_id
_entity_poly.type
_entity_poly.pdbx_seq_one_letter_code
_entity_poly.pdbx_strand_id
1 'polypeptide(L)'
;KRFGKDIDINNNLKEFYEEVKKYKIEDIICIDETSIKSLQKRNHCYSQKGKRCVIKTQSQEVFKKYTGVFAISVNGVVGWDLYEKSGINADRMVEFLEANVTNKFKNKLIILDNASSHRNPKVKEVINKDNHLLYAVPYQHFTNSIENYFSMLKSRLQKVHKLGDGLTHNALKENITKVIREIPKEKYRNIIKGTYERPEKYVSKKNKTRKIKKNYL
;
A
#
# COMPACT_ATOMS: atom_id res chain seq x y z
N LYS A 1 -2.22 -23.65 -13.71
CA LYS A 1 -3.47 -23.39 -14.45
C LYS A 1 -4.60 -23.02 -13.48
N ARG A 2 -4.62 -21.77 -12.97
CA ARG A 2 -5.66 -21.34 -12.03
C ARG A 2 -6.34 -20.02 -12.40
N PHE A 3 -6.11 -19.46 -13.57
CA PHE A 3 -6.74 -18.22 -13.99
C PHE A 3 -7.20 -18.35 -15.43
N GLY A 4 -8.48 -18.65 -15.58
CA GLY A 4 -9.18 -18.58 -16.83
C GLY A 4 -9.32 -17.14 -17.28
N LYS A 5 -9.01 -16.89 -18.51
CA LYS A 5 -8.95 -15.75 -19.41
C LYS A 5 -7.52 -15.22 -19.54
N ASP A 6 -7.02 -15.25 -20.76
CA ASP A 6 -5.82 -14.54 -21.17
C ASP A 6 -6.05 -13.05 -20.95
N ILE A 7 -5.52 -12.52 -19.84
CA ILE A 7 -5.55 -11.09 -19.54
C ILE A 7 -4.45 -10.45 -20.37
N ASP A 8 -4.81 -9.66 -21.36
CA ASP A 8 -3.84 -8.82 -22.08
C ASP A 8 -3.33 -7.70 -21.16
N ILE A 9 -2.27 -8.05 -20.42
CA ILE A 9 -1.65 -7.14 -19.46
C ILE A 9 -1.11 -5.87 -20.14
N ASN A 10 -0.64 -5.98 -21.40
CA ASN A 10 -0.06 -4.84 -22.09
C ASN A 10 -1.15 -3.85 -22.49
N ASN A 11 -2.28 -4.31 -22.99
CA ASN A 11 -3.41 -3.46 -23.30
C ASN A 11 -3.99 -2.81 -22.03
N ASN A 12 -4.20 -3.59 -20.97
CA ASN A 12 -4.69 -3.06 -19.70
C ASN A 12 -3.74 -2.01 -19.10
N LEU A 13 -2.42 -2.17 -19.23
CA LEU A 13 -1.45 -1.17 -18.80
C LEU A 13 -1.56 0.11 -19.64
N LYS A 14 -1.72 -0.03 -20.96
CA LYS A 14 -1.89 1.12 -21.86
C LYS A 14 -3.14 1.92 -21.48
N GLU A 15 -4.29 1.27 -21.38
CA GLU A 15 -5.55 1.90 -20.97
C GLU A 15 -5.45 2.56 -19.60
N PHE A 16 -4.84 1.89 -18.62
CA PHE A 16 -4.62 2.45 -17.29
C PHE A 16 -3.84 3.76 -17.34
N TYR A 17 -2.71 3.79 -18.05
CA TYR A 17 -1.89 5.00 -18.13
C TYR A 17 -2.49 6.10 -19.01
N GLU A 18 -3.28 5.76 -20.02
CA GLU A 18 -4.06 6.74 -20.79
C GLU A 18 -5.11 7.43 -19.89
N GLU A 19 -5.74 6.68 -18.98
CA GLU A 19 -6.67 7.27 -18.03
C GLU A 19 -5.95 8.13 -16.98
N VAL A 20 -4.84 7.67 -16.42
CA VAL A 20 -4.04 8.42 -15.44
C VAL A 20 -3.54 9.75 -16.03
N LYS A 21 -3.14 9.79 -17.30
CA LYS A 21 -2.64 11.00 -17.99
C LYS A 21 -3.67 12.14 -18.07
N LYS A 22 -4.96 11.86 -17.91
CA LYS A 22 -6.01 12.88 -17.88
C LYS A 22 -5.99 13.73 -16.60
N TYR A 23 -5.26 13.30 -15.59
CA TYR A 23 -5.20 13.94 -14.28
C TYR A 23 -3.79 14.43 -13.96
N LYS A 24 -3.71 15.57 -13.26
CA LYS A 24 -2.44 16.03 -12.67
C LYS A 24 -2.07 15.11 -11.49
N ILE A 25 -0.78 14.96 -11.21
CA ILE A 25 -0.33 14.13 -10.09
C ILE A 25 -0.84 14.62 -8.74
N GLU A 26 -1.18 15.90 -8.61
CA GLU A 26 -1.80 16.54 -7.45
C GLU A 26 -3.26 16.11 -7.24
N ASP A 27 -3.88 15.55 -8.27
CA ASP A 27 -5.28 15.11 -8.23
C ASP A 27 -5.40 13.58 -8.05
N ILE A 28 -4.28 12.89 -7.84
CA ILE A 28 -4.26 11.44 -7.65
C ILE A 28 -4.19 11.09 -6.16
N ILE A 29 -5.09 10.22 -5.71
CA ILE A 29 -5.08 9.63 -4.38
C ILE A 29 -5.01 8.11 -4.55
N CYS A 30 -4.01 7.48 -3.94
CA CYS A 30 -3.82 6.03 -3.95
C CYS A 30 -4.20 5.45 -2.61
N ILE A 31 -5.02 4.39 -2.62
CA ILE A 31 -5.55 3.76 -1.41
C ILE A 31 -5.29 2.26 -1.50
N ASP A 32 -4.92 1.66 -0.35
CA ASP A 32 -4.76 0.22 -0.21
C ASP A 32 -4.59 -0.17 1.24
N GLU A 33 -4.63 -1.49 1.51
CA GLU A 33 -4.39 -2.05 2.82
C GLU A 33 -3.03 -2.71 2.92
N THR A 34 -2.49 -2.69 4.13
CA THR A 34 -1.28 -3.43 4.44
C THR A 34 -1.33 -4.08 5.81
N SER A 35 -0.80 -5.28 5.90
CA SER A 35 -0.64 -5.94 7.20
C SER A 35 0.54 -5.33 7.97
N ILE A 36 0.29 -4.94 9.21
CA ILE A 36 1.27 -4.41 10.14
C ILE A 36 1.32 -5.35 11.35
N LYS A 37 2.49 -5.88 11.64
CA LYS A 37 2.69 -6.73 12.83
C LYS A 37 2.96 -5.87 14.04
N SER A 38 2.48 -6.27 15.21
CA SER A 38 2.79 -5.62 16.48
C SER A 38 4.30 -5.64 16.78
N LEU A 39 5.00 -6.69 16.37
CA LEU A 39 6.45 -6.78 16.41
C LEU A 39 7.03 -6.75 14.99
N GLN A 40 7.82 -5.72 14.72
CA GLN A 40 8.58 -5.59 13.46
C GLN A 40 9.94 -6.28 13.62
N LYS A 41 10.01 -7.55 13.21
CA LYS A 41 11.28 -8.31 13.27
C LYS A 41 12.27 -7.79 12.22
N ARG A 42 13.54 -7.66 12.61
CA ARG A 42 14.64 -7.50 11.65
C ARG A 42 14.89 -8.83 10.95
N ASN A 43 15.15 -8.78 9.65
CA ASN A 43 15.46 -9.98 8.86
C ASN A 43 16.86 -10.54 9.14
N HIS A 44 17.76 -9.72 9.72
CA HIS A 44 19.15 -10.05 10.00
C HIS A 44 19.51 -9.71 11.43
N CYS A 45 20.35 -10.53 12.04
CA CYS A 45 20.93 -10.30 13.35
C CYS A 45 22.34 -10.89 13.40
N TYR A 46 23.14 -10.45 14.37
CA TYR A 46 24.44 -11.03 14.67
C TYR A 46 24.32 -12.09 15.76
N SER A 47 24.93 -13.26 15.55
CA SER A 47 25.09 -14.30 16.56
C SER A 47 26.44 -14.99 16.38
N GLN A 48 26.88 -15.73 17.40
CA GLN A 48 28.08 -16.56 17.27
C GLN A 48 27.88 -17.59 16.14
N LYS A 49 28.99 -17.90 15.44
CA LYS A 49 28.98 -18.93 14.39
C LYS A 49 28.42 -20.24 14.94
N GLY A 50 27.45 -20.81 14.25
CA GLY A 50 26.76 -22.05 14.65
C GLY A 50 25.62 -21.87 15.68
N LYS A 51 25.37 -20.65 16.20
CA LYS A 51 24.25 -20.38 17.11
C LYS A 51 23.14 -19.63 16.39
N ARG A 52 21.88 -20.04 16.63
CA ARG A 52 20.69 -19.36 16.12
C ARG A 52 20.50 -18.04 16.86
N CYS A 53 20.22 -16.97 16.13
CA CYS A 53 19.78 -15.71 16.72
C CYS A 53 18.35 -15.86 17.24
N VAL A 54 18.17 -15.68 18.54
CA VAL A 54 16.88 -15.82 19.22
C VAL A 54 16.58 -14.53 20.01
N ILE A 55 15.41 -13.96 19.76
CA ILE A 55 14.87 -12.87 20.57
C ILE A 55 13.87 -13.52 21.54
N LYS A 56 14.15 -13.46 22.84
CA LYS A 56 13.23 -13.90 23.87
C LYS A 56 12.27 -12.77 24.21
N THR A 57 10.97 -13.07 24.30
CA THR A 57 9.94 -12.14 24.78
C THR A 57 8.92 -12.89 25.61
N GLN A 58 8.38 -12.24 26.62
CA GLN A 58 7.25 -12.74 27.42
C GLN A 58 5.91 -12.19 26.94
N SER A 59 5.94 -11.19 26.05
CA SER A 59 4.72 -10.55 25.55
C SER A 59 4.04 -11.39 24.48
N GLN A 60 2.75 -11.67 24.65
CA GLN A 60 1.91 -12.32 23.63
C GLN A 60 1.53 -11.36 22.48
N GLU A 61 1.68 -10.05 22.67
CA GLU A 61 1.41 -9.03 21.63
C GLU A 61 2.25 -9.22 20.37
N VAL A 62 3.40 -9.91 20.46
CA VAL A 62 4.30 -10.20 19.32
C VAL A 62 3.64 -10.96 18.17
N PHE A 63 2.56 -11.70 18.44
CA PHE A 63 1.85 -12.51 17.45
C PHE A 63 0.70 -11.76 16.78
N LYS A 64 0.31 -10.58 17.29
CA LYS A 64 -0.80 -9.82 16.75
C LYS A 64 -0.45 -9.22 15.39
N LYS A 65 -1.42 -9.26 14.51
CA LYS A 65 -1.39 -8.60 13.19
C LYS A 65 -2.56 -7.65 13.09
N TYR A 66 -2.30 -6.48 12.59
CA TYR A 66 -3.28 -5.44 12.33
C TYR A 66 -3.38 -5.20 10.83
N THR A 67 -4.53 -4.75 10.38
CA THR A 67 -4.72 -4.28 9.01
C THR A 67 -4.75 -2.76 9.02
N GLY A 68 -3.76 -2.13 8.38
CA GLY A 68 -3.75 -0.68 8.19
C GLY A 68 -4.28 -0.32 6.82
N VAL A 69 -5.26 0.57 6.76
CA VAL A 69 -5.75 1.21 5.53
C VAL A 69 -5.12 2.58 5.43
N PHE A 70 -4.60 2.92 4.26
CA PHE A 70 -3.95 4.21 4.01
C PHE A 70 -4.43 4.80 2.69
N ALA A 71 -4.57 6.12 2.70
CA ALA A 71 -4.75 6.93 1.50
C ALA A 71 -3.60 7.93 1.42
N ILE A 72 -2.91 7.99 0.29
CA ILE A 72 -1.78 8.90 0.05
C ILE A 72 -2.00 9.77 -1.17
N SER A 73 -1.46 10.97 -1.13
CA SER A 73 -1.35 11.91 -2.24
C SER A 73 0.09 12.45 -2.32
N VAL A 74 0.38 13.31 -3.31
CA VAL A 74 1.68 14.01 -3.39
C VAL A 74 1.99 14.86 -2.17
N ASN A 75 0.98 15.24 -1.40
CA ASN A 75 1.12 16.07 -0.20
C ASN A 75 1.31 15.29 1.09
N GLY A 76 1.23 13.95 1.04
CA GLY A 76 1.37 13.10 2.21
C GLY A 76 0.24 12.10 2.37
N VAL A 77 0.10 11.56 3.57
CA VAL A 77 -1.03 10.71 3.95
C VAL A 77 -2.29 11.57 4.08
N VAL A 78 -3.29 11.23 3.29
CA VAL A 78 -4.62 11.87 3.29
C VAL A 78 -5.45 11.40 4.48
N GLY A 79 -5.37 10.10 4.75
CA GLY A 79 -6.03 9.46 5.88
C GLY A 79 -5.49 8.05 6.08
N TRP A 80 -5.65 7.54 7.29
CA TRP A 80 -5.29 6.17 7.61
C TRP A 80 -6.06 5.68 8.84
N ASP A 81 -6.23 4.37 8.94
CA ASP A 81 -6.74 3.72 10.14
C ASP A 81 -6.10 2.34 10.34
N LEU A 82 -6.22 1.81 11.55
CA LEU A 82 -5.64 0.54 11.99
C LEU A 82 -6.69 -0.34 12.64
N TYR A 83 -6.96 -1.49 12.04
CA TYR A 83 -7.98 -2.45 12.49
C TYR A 83 -7.32 -3.67 13.14
N GLU A 84 -7.83 -4.06 14.32
CA GLU A 84 -7.27 -5.17 15.11
C GLU A 84 -7.60 -6.55 14.55
N LYS A 85 -8.80 -6.74 14.01
CA LYS A 85 -9.30 -8.05 13.58
C LYS A 85 -9.89 -7.98 12.17
N SER A 86 -9.70 -9.08 11.45
CA SER A 86 -10.19 -9.33 10.09
C SER A 86 -9.74 -8.30 9.04
N GLY A 87 -9.75 -8.71 7.78
CA GLY A 87 -9.51 -7.83 6.64
C GLY A 87 -10.55 -6.70 6.52
N ILE A 88 -10.35 -5.83 5.58
CA ILE A 88 -11.29 -4.77 5.25
C ILE A 88 -12.40 -5.35 4.39
N ASN A 89 -13.63 -5.22 4.87
CA ASN A 89 -14.83 -5.49 4.07
C ASN A 89 -15.32 -4.19 3.39
N ALA A 90 -16.32 -4.31 2.54
CA ALA A 90 -16.85 -3.18 1.78
C ALA A 90 -17.38 -2.05 2.68
N ASP A 91 -18.06 -2.38 3.77
CA ASP A 91 -18.65 -1.38 4.67
C ASP A 91 -17.56 -0.57 5.40
N ARG A 92 -16.52 -1.23 5.92
CA ARG A 92 -15.35 -0.55 6.51
C ARG A 92 -14.60 0.31 5.50
N MET A 93 -14.51 -0.14 4.23
CA MET A 93 -13.90 0.65 3.18
C MET A 93 -14.74 1.90 2.88
N VAL A 94 -16.07 1.80 2.84
CA VAL A 94 -16.96 2.95 2.68
C VAL A 94 -16.79 3.93 3.84
N GLU A 95 -16.84 3.47 5.09
CA GLU A 95 -16.60 4.31 6.28
C GLU A 95 -15.24 5.04 6.21
N PHE A 96 -14.19 4.31 5.83
CA PHE A 96 -12.85 4.91 5.66
C PHE A 96 -12.83 5.98 4.57
N LEU A 97 -13.44 5.70 3.42
CA LEU A 97 -13.51 6.62 2.28
C LEU A 97 -14.27 7.89 2.64
N GLU A 98 -15.44 7.79 3.25
CA GLU A 98 -16.25 8.93 3.67
C GLU A 98 -15.52 9.78 4.72
N ALA A 99 -14.95 9.15 5.73
CA ALA A 99 -14.23 9.85 6.80
C ALA A 99 -12.97 10.57 6.32
N ASN A 100 -12.25 10.03 5.33
CA ASN A 100 -10.91 10.49 4.99
C ASN A 100 -10.77 11.07 3.58
N VAL A 101 -11.61 10.68 2.63
CA VAL A 101 -11.39 10.99 1.21
C VAL A 101 -12.59 11.70 0.59
N THR A 102 -13.73 11.04 0.45
CA THR A 102 -14.82 11.53 -0.41
C THR A 102 -15.52 12.77 0.11
N ASN A 103 -15.61 12.93 1.43
CA ASN A 103 -16.18 14.15 2.05
C ASN A 103 -15.21 15.34 2.04
N LYS A 104 -13.91 15.12 1.74
CA LYS A 104 -12.87 16.15 1.81
C LYS A 104 -12.34 16.56 0.44
N PHE A 105 -12.41 15.66 -0.54
CA PHE A 105 -11.82 15.85 -1.86
C PHE A 105 -12.84 15.57 -2.95
N LYS A 106 -12.81 16.42 -3.98
CA LYS A 106 -13.65 16.31 -5.18
C LYS A 106 -12.79 16.37 -6.42
N ASN A 107 -13.29 15.78 -7.51
CA ASN A 107 -12.62 15.77 -8.83
C ASN A 107 -11.23 15.11 -8.77
N LYS A 108 -11.05 14.11 -7.89
CA LYS A 108 -9.80 13.36 -7.77
C LYS A 108 -9.88 12.01 -8.47
N LEU A 109 -8.74 11.56 -8.98
CA LEU A 109 -8.57 10.18 -9.41
C LEU A 109 -8.20 9.32 -8.21
N ILE A 110 -9.10 8.41 -7.81
CA ILE A 110 -8.89 7.48 -6.70
C ILE A 110 -8.44 6.14 -7.27
N ILE A 111 -7.24 5.71 -6.90
CA ILE A 111 -6.67 4.44 -7.36
C ILE A 111 -6.75 3.42 -6.24
N LEU A 112 -7.45 2.30 -6.51
CA LEU A 112 -7.59 1.12 -5.64
C LEU A 112 -7.02 -0.11 -6.34
N ASP A 113 -6.66 -1.14 -5.59
CA ASP A 113 -6.40 -2.46 -6.18
C ASP A 113 -7.72 -3.19 -6.55
N ASN A 114 -7.58 -4.39 -7.13
CA ASN A 114 -8.72 -5.19 -7.58
C ASN A 114 -9.27 -6.16 -6.52
N ALA A 115 -9.09 -5.90 -5.23
CA ALA A 115 -9.65 -6.73 -4.17
C ALA A 115 -11.19 -6.80 -4.26
N SER A 116 -11.77 -7.91 -3.81
CA SER A 116 -13.22 -8.11 -3.86
C SER A 116 -13.99 -7.08 -3.04
N SER A 117 -13.43 -6.64 -1.91
CA SER A 117 -13.96 -5.56 -1.08
C SER A 117 -14.02 -4.23 -1.83
N HIS A 118 -12.97 -3.90 -2.61
CA HIS A 118 -12.90 -2.66 -3.39
C HIS A 118 -13.82 -2.65 -4.61
N ARG A 119 -14.10 -3.82 -5.17
CA ARG A 119 -15.01 -3.97 -6.34
C ARG A 119 -16.49 -3.97 -5.96
N ASN A 120 -16.82 -3.85 -4.68
CA ASN A 120 -18.20 -3.79 -4.23
C ASN A 120 -18.91 -2.53 -4.80
N PRO A 121 -20.16 -2.67 -5.28
CA PRO A 121 -20.94 -1.54 -5.82
C PRO A 121 -21.01 -0.33 -4.88
N LYS A 122 -21.17 -0.54 -3.56
CA LYS A 122 -21.19 0.54 -2.55
C LYS A 122 -19.93 1.40 -2.58
N VAL A 123 -18.75 0.76 -2.66
CA VAL A 123 -17.43 1.46 -2.71
C VAL A 123 -17.35 2.29 -4.00
N LYS A 124 -17.75 1.71 -5.12
CA LYS A 124 -17.77 2.40 -6.42
C LYS A 124 -18.73 3.59 -6.41
N GLU A 125 -19.91 3.45 -5.85
CA GLU A 125 -20.91 4.50 -5.77
C GLU A 125 -20.41 5.69 -4.94
N VAL A 126 -19.86 5.42 -3.74
CA VAL A 126 -19.35 6.46 -2.84
C VAL A 126 -18.19 7.24 -3.48
N ILE A 127 -17.30 6.58 -4.19
CA ILE A 127 -16.19 7.28 -4.88
C ILE A 127 -16.71 8.08 -6.07
N ASN A 128 -17.51 7.47 -6.93
CA ASN A 128 -17.92 8.07 -8.20
C ASN A 128 -18.98 9.18 -8.06
N LYS A 129 -19.46 9.46 -6.85
CA LYS A 129 -20.33 10.61 -6.60
C LYS A 129 -19.68 11.94 -6.94
N ASP A 130 -18.42 12.14 -6.52
CA ASP A 130 -17.69 13.39 -6.71
C ASP A 130 -16.24 13.19 -7.21
N ASN A 131 -15.79 11.95 -7.38
CA ASN A 131 -14.43 11.60 -7.79
C ASN A 131 -14.48 10.54 -8.90
N HIS A 132 -13.34 10.12 -9.40
CA HIS A 132 -13.22 9.07 -10.42
C HIS A 132 -12.45 7.88 -9.87
N LEU A 133 -13.03 6.68 -9.95
CA LEU A 133 -12.40 5.44 -9.51
C LEU A 133 -11.66 4.79 -10.68
N LEU A 134 -10.39 4.50 -10.46
CA LEU A 134 -9.56 3.70 -11.37
C LEU A 134 -8.96 2.50 -10.62
N TYR A 135 -9.14 1.30 -11.15
CA TYR A 135 -8.51 0.11 -10.58
C TYR A 135 -7.11 -0.09 -11.11
N ALA A 136 -6.18 -0.41 -10.22
CA ALA A 136 -4.83 -0.84 -10.59
C ALA A 136 -4.88 -2.08 -11.51
N VAL A 137 -3.90 -2.22 -12.38
CA VAL A 137 -3.87 -3.34 -13.34
C VAL A 137 -3.65 -4.68 -12.59
N PRO A 138 -4.48 -5.70 -12.82
CA PRO A 138 -4.36 -6.99 -12.16
C PRO A 138 -2.94 -7.56 -12.25
N TYR A 139 -2.42 -8.07 -11.14
CA TYR A 139 -1.06 -8.63 -11.02
C TYR A 139 0.10 -7.65 -11.28
N GLN A 140 -0.19 -6.35 -11.44
CA GLN A 140 0.79 -5.30 -11.66
C GLN A 140 0.80 -4.32 -10.46
N HIS A 141 1.28 -4.78 -9.30
CA HIS A 141 1.31 -4.02 -8.03
C HIS A 141 1.96 -2.64 -8.17
N PHE A 142 2.88 -2.47 -9.13
CA PHE A 142 3.53 -1.19 -9.39
C PHE A 142 2.58 -0.12 -9.96
N THR A 143 1.39 -0.48 -10.42
CA THR A 143 0.39 0.50 -10.90
C THR A 143 -0.34 1.19 -9.74
N ASN A 144 -0.26 0.66 -8.52
CA ASN A 144 -0.66 1.38 -7.32
C ASN A 144 0.58 1.88 -6.56
N SER A 145 0.82 3.19 -6.59
CA SER A 145 2.03 3.81 -6.01
C SER A 145 2.16 3.61 -4.50
N ILE A 146 1.05 3.33 -3.80
CA ILE A 146 1.02 3.13 -2.35
C ILE A 146 1.86 1.94 -1.89
N GLU A 147 2.12 0.96 -2.74
CA GLU A 147 2.99 -0.18 -2.43
C GLU A 147 4.44 0.27 -2.12
N ASN A 148 4.92 1.29 -2.81
CA ASN A 148 6.22 1.89 -2.51
C ASN A 148 6.20 2.64 -1.17
N TYR A 149 5.09 3.29 -0.84
CA TYR A 149 4.89 3.92 0.46
C TYR A 149 4.88 2.87 1.58
N PHE A 150 4.20 1.73 1.42
CA PHE A 150 4.18 0.66 2.42
C PHE A 150 5.58 0.10 2.70
N SER A 151 6.40 -0.05 1.68
CA SER A 151 7.81 -0.45 1.86
C SER A 151 8.57 0.56 2.73
N MET A 152 8.40 1.85 2.45
CA MET A 152 9.04 2.94 3.22
C MET A 152 8.49 3.00 4.66
N LEU A 153 7.18 2.94 4.84
CA LEU A 153 6.53 2.95 6.15
C LEU A 153 7.03 1.81 7.04
N LYS A 154 6.99 0.58 6.52
CA LYS A 154 7.44 -0.62 7.26
C LYS A 154 8.92 -0.55 7.63
N SER A 155 9.78 -0.07 6.72
CA SER A 155 11.20 0.11 6.99
C SER A 155 11.46 1.13 8.12
N ARG A 156 10.69 2.22 8.17
CA ARG A 156 10.80 3.22 9.24
C ARG A 156 10.22 2.70 10.57
N LEU A 157 9.09 2.01 10.54
CA LEU A 157 8.53 1.37 11.72
C LEU A 157 9.52 0.38 12.36
N GLN A 158 10.27 -0.38 11.57
CA GLN A 158 11.32 -1.27 12.08
C GLN A 158 12.44 -0.53 12.84
N LYS A 159 12.71 0.73 12.50
CA LYS A 159 13.73 1.53 13.19
C LYS A 159 13.23 2.13 14.50
N VAL A 160 11.95 2.46 14.56
CA VAL A 160 11.31 3.04 15.76
C VAL A 160 10.99 1.98 16.80
N HIS A 161 10.71 0.75 16.38
CA HIS A 161 10.42 -0.36 17.28
C HIS A 161 11.67 -0.80 18.06
N LYS A 162 11.56 -0.80 19.39
CA LYS A 162 12.53 -1.49 20.24
C LYS A 162 12.38 -3.00 20.06
N LEU A 163 13.50 -3.72 20.01
CA LEU A 163 13.50 -5.17 19.88
C LEU A 163 12.96 -5.81 21.18
N GLY A 164 12.05 -6.75 21.03
CA GLY A 164 11.68 -7.66 22.12
C GLY A 164 10.19 -7.67 22.48
N ASP A 165 9.51 -6.52 22.47
CA ASP A 165 8.12 -6.44 22.90
C ASP A 165 7.17 -6.10 21.75
N GLY A 166 6.06 -6.86 21.66
CA GLY A 166 4.96 -6.52 20.78
C GLY A 166 4.25 -5.27 21.29
N LEU A 167 3.87 -4.39 20.37
CA LEU A 167 3.15 -3.18 20.71
C LEU A 167 1.65 -3.44 20.83
N THR A 168 1.03 -2.79 21.79
CA THR A 168 -0.43 -2.67 21.84
C THR A 168 -0.95 -1.88 20.66
N HIS A 169 -2.25 -1.97 20.36
CA HIS A 169 -2.89 -1.23 19.29
C HIS A 169 -2.61 0.29 19.37
N ASN A 170 -2.77 0.88 20.56
CA ASN A 170 -2.56 2.31 20.75
C ASN A 170 -1.09 2.71 20.56
N ALA A 171 -0.16 1.97 21.14
CA ALA A 171 1.27 2.23 20.98
C ALA A 171 1.71 2.09 19.50
N LEU A 172 1.11 1.15 18.77
CA LEU A 172 1.36 0.99 17.35
C LEU A 172 0.79 2.18 16.54
N LYS A 173 -0.43 2.66 16.87
CA LYS A 173 -1.00 3.89 16.27
C LYS A 173 -0.11 5.11 16.50
N GLU A 174 0.41 5.29 17.70
CA GLU A 174 1.34 6.39 18.02
C GLU A 174 2.62 6.32 17.19
N ASN A 175 3.22 5.14 17.09
CA ASN A 175 4.42 4.94 16.28
C ASN A 175 4.16 5.17 14.78
N ILE A 176 3.03 4.72 14.25
CA ILE A 176 2.63 4.99 12.86
C ILE A 176 2.47 6.49 12.65
N THR A 177 1.77 7.18 13.55
CA THR A 177 1.58 8.64 13.49
C THR A 177 2.91 9.38 13.48
N LYS A 178 3.84 8.99 14.37
CA LYS A 178 5.19 9.55 14.42
C LYS A 178 5.93 9.36 13.10
N VAL A 179 5.95 8.14 12.59
CA VAL A 179 6.64 7.83 11.32
C VAL A 179 6.04 8.62 10.15
N ILE A 180 4.70 8.74 10.08
CA ILE A 180 4.03 9.53 9.03
C ILE A 180 4.49 10.98 9.07
N ARG A 181 4.56 11.60 10.25
CA ARG A 181 5.00 13.00 10.43
C ARG A 181 6.47 13.22 10.02
N GLU A 182 7.31 12.22 10.20
CA GLU A 182 8.74 12.27 9.86
C GLU A 182 9.03 12.06 8.37
N ILE A 183 8.04 11.62 7.56
CA ILE A 183 8.23 11.42 6.13
C ILE A 183 8.07 12.75 5.39
N PRO A 184 9.14 13.27 4.74
CA PRO A 184 9.05 14.50 3.97
C PRO A 184 8.05 14.39 2.80
N LYS A 185 7.31 15.46 2.53
CA LYS A 185 6.34 15.52 1.41
C LYS A 185 6.96 15.16 0.06
N GLU A 186 8.20 15.52 -0.16
CA GLU A 186 8.94 15.19 -1.38
C GLU A 186 9.00 13.67 -1.65
N LYS A 187 9.05 12.83 -0.60
CA LYS A 187 9.05 11.37 -0.76
C LYS A 187 7.75 10.87 -1.36
N TYR A 188 6.61 11.40 -0.92
CA TYR A 188 5.30 11.07 -1.50
C TYR A 188 5.23 11.52 -2.96
N ARG A 189 5.63 12.76 -3.24
CA ARG A 189 5.69 13.27 -4.61
C ARG A 189 6.54 12.39 -5.52
N ASN A 190 7.73 12.00 -5.07
CA ASN A 190 8.63 11.14 -5.84
C ASN A 190 8.06 9.73 -6.08
N ILE A 191 7.34 9.17 -5.12
CA ILE A 191 6.65 7.88 -5.25
C ILE A 191 5.57 7.96 -6.34
N ILE A 192 4.68 8.95 -6.27
CA ILE A 192 3.56 9.11 -7.19
C ILE A 192 4.07 9.48 -8.60
N LYS A 193 4.96 10.46 -8.68
CA LYS A 193 5.61 10.87 -9.93
C LYS A 193 6.36 9.73 -10.61
N GLY A 194 7.13 8.96 -9.81
CA GLY A 194 7.89 7.81 -10.32
C GLY A 194 7.02 6.68 -10.86
N THR A 195 5.78 6.56 -10.37
CA THR A 195 4.82 5.57 -10.86
C THR A 195 4.09 6.04 -12.11
N TYR A 196 3.63 7.31 -12.17
CA TYR A 196 2.67 7.76 -13.18
C TYR A 196 3.27 8.61 -14.31
N GLU A 197 4.40 9.28 -14.10
CA GLU A 197 5.06 10.07 -15.15
C GLU A 197 6.10 9.29 -15.98
N ARG A 198 6.44 8.03 -15.62
CA ARG A 198 7.44 7.21 -16.33
C ARG A 198 6.93 5.82 -16.74
N PRO A 199 5.75 5.71 -17.33
CA PRO A 199 5.09 4.41 -17.48
C PRO A 199 5.84 3.44 -18.41
N GLU A 200 6.22 3.85 -19.62
CA GLU A 200 6.68 2.92 -20.67
C GLU A 200 8.08 2.34 -20.42
N LYS A 201 9.03 3.15 -20.01
CA LYS A 201 10.41 2.71 -19.69
C LYS A 201 10.46 1.80 -18.47
N TYR A 202 9.57 2.01 -17.49
CA TYR A 202 9.53 1.24 -16.26
C TYR A 202 8.91 -0.14 -16.47
N VAL A 203 7.84 -0.25 -17.23
CA VAL A 203 7.15 -1.50 -17.58
C VAL A 203 8.09 -2.43 -18.34
N SER A 204 8.79 -1.95 -19.35
CA SER A 204 9.70 -2.76 -20.17
C SER A 204 10.89 -3.34 -19.35
N LYS A 205 11.41 -2.58 -18.37
CA LYS A 205 12.50 -3.05 -17.49
C LYS A 205 12.04 -4.15 -16.52
N LYS A 206 10.86 -4.06 -15.91
CA LYS A 206 10.34 -5.09 -15.00
C LYS A 206 10.01 -6.40 -15.72
N ASN A 207 9.47 -6.35 -16.92
CA ASN A 207 9.21 -7.52 -17.73
C ASN A 207 10.51 -8.24 -18.13
N LYS A 208 11.57 -7.51 -18.46
CA LYS A 208 12.90 -8.08 -18.74
C LYS A 208 13.50 -8.77 -17.51
N THR A 209 13.39 -8.17 -16.32
CA THR A 209 13.95 -8.74 -15.09
C THR A 209 13.24 -10.00 -14.65
N ARG A 210 11.91 -10.12 -14.85
CA ARG A 210 11.17 -11.36 -14.59
C ARG A 210 11.49 -12.50 -15.56
N LYS A 211 11.72 -12.20 -16.85
CA LYS A 211 12.13 -13.21 -17.84
C LYS A 211 13.53 -13.76 -17.52
N ILE A 212 14.47 -12.92 -17.12
CA ILE A 212 15.84 -13.34 -16.76
C ILE A 212 15.83 -14.28 -15.54
N LYS A 213 15.00 -14.00 -14.51
CA LYS A 213 14.90 -14.89 -13.33
C LYS A 213 14.26 -16.26 -13.60
N LYS A 214 13.45 -16.42 -14.65
CA LYS A 214 12.87 -17.72 -15.03
C LYS A 214 13.83 -18.63 -15.79
N ASN A 215 14.93 -18.11 -16.31
CA ASN A 215 15.92 -18.89 -17.06
C ASN A 215 17.08 -19.39 -16.18
N TYR A 216 17.04 -19.16 -14.86
CA TYR A 216 18.04 -19.65 -13.89
C TYR A 216 17.44 -20.55 -12.80
N LEU A 217 16.28 -21.15 -13.06
CA LEU A 217 15.69 -22.27 -12.32
C LEU A 217 15.46 -23.43 -13.36
#